data_c285704084ed19a2b10c1f0f64d42afd
#
_entry.id   c285704084ed19a2b10c1f0f64d42afd
#
_cell.length_a   1.000
_cell.length_b   1.000
_cell.length_c   1.000
_cell.angle_alpha   90.00
_cell.angle_beta   90.00
_cell.angle_gamma   90.00
#
_symmetry.space_group_name_H-M   'P 1'
#
loop_
_entity.id
_entity.type
_entity.pdbx_description
1 polymer ?
#
loop_
_entity_poly.entity_id
_entity_poly.type
_entity_poly.pdbx_seq_one_letter_code
_entity_poly.pdbx_strand_id
1 'polypeptide(L)'
;LRWDGLNCTNADVSVPPRITSLNLSSSGLTGTIAAAIQSLTQLEKLDLSNNNLTGGVPEFLGNMKSLMFINLSGNNLNGSIPQALQRKGLELTVKGNPRLRVSDSSRKPLKKKVFVSIVASVASAAIAIAVLLLFLVHIKKRSKAVEDLPRPQSTPTVNDTFANKNSRRFTYSEVLKMTNNFQRVLGKGGFGMVYHGSINGSQQVAVKLLSQSSTQGYKEFKAEVDLLLRVHHTNLVTLVGYCYEGDHLALIYEFLPNGDLKQHLSGLEYLHIGCTPPMVHRDVKTANILLDENFKTKLADFGLSRSFQGGCESQDSTVIAGTCGYLDPEYCRTSRLAEKSDVYSYGVVLLEMITNQPVISEKCHIAEWVGSTLKRGDITEIMDPNLGGAYDSNSAWRAVELAMSCADPFSSKRPTMSQVISELKECIVCENSRMNNNGGIESQQVSIVLDTSVGPGAR
;
A
#
# COMPACT_ATOMS: atom_id res chain seq x y z
N LEU A 1 -0.96 -10.77 -20.65
CA LEU A 1 -1.18 -10.36 -19.25
C LEU A 1 -1.45 -11.63 -18.41
N ARG A 2 -0.46 -12.09 -17.63
CA ARG A 2 -0.69 -13.06 -16.54
C ARG A 2 -0.79 -12.27 -15.24
N TRP A 3 -1.97 -12.25 -14.67
CA TRP A 3 -2.19 -11.78 -13.32
C TRP A 3 -2.22 -13.01 -12.40
N ASP A 4 -1.48 -13.04 -11.30
CA ASP A 4 -1.35 -14.24 -10.44
C ASP A 4 -2.69 -14.75 -9.86
N GLY A 5 -3.73 -13.93 -9.89
CA GLY A 5 -5.11 -14.32 -9.57
C GLY A 5 -5.96 -14.77 -10.77
N LEU A 6 -5.44 -14.72 -12.01
CA LEU A 6 -6.19 -15.04 -13.23
C LEU A 6 -5.53 -16.16 -14.02
N ASN A 7 -6.29 -17.23 -14.30
CA ASN A 7 -5.93 -18.18 -15.32
C ASN A 7 -6.87 -18.03 -16.52
N CYS A 8 -6.29 -18.11 -17.72
CA CYS A 8 -7.02 -18.02 -18.98
C CYS A 8 -6.85 -19.33 -19.77
N THR A 9 -7.78 -19.60 -20.70
CA THR A 9 -7.61 -20.68 -21.69
C THR A 9 -6.32 -20.43 -22.48
N ASN A 10 -5.56 -21.48 -22.81
CA ASN A 10 -4.43 -21.37 -23.72
C ASN A 10 -4.93 -20.84 -25.07
N ALA A 11 -4.33 -19.74 -25.54
CA ALA A 11 -4.69 -19.14 -26.81
C ALA A 11 -4.19 -20.00 -27.97
N ASP A 12 -5.10 -20.71 -28.62
CA ASP A 12 -4.94 -20.95 -30.04
C ASP A 12 -5.04 -19.59 -30.75
N VAL A 13 -4.20 -19.38 -31.76
CA VAL A 13 -3.98 -18.07 -32.42
C VAL A 13 -5.27 -17.48 -33.03
N SER A 14 -6.38 -18.20 -33.02
CA SER A 14 -7.67 -17.82 -33.62
C SER A 14 -8.76 -17.40 -32.64
N VAL A 15 -8.60 -17.59 -31.32
CA VAL A 15 -9.67 -17.26 -30.32
C VAL A 15 -9.08 -16.43 -29.17
N PRO A 16 -9.71 -15.32 -28.80
CA PRO A 16 -9.23 -14.50 -27.68
C PRO A 16 -9.24 -15.30 -26.35
N PRO A 17 -8.19 -15.19 -25.52
CA PRO A 17 -8.11 -15.92 -24.25
C PRO A 17 -9.26 -15.55 -23.32
N ARG A 18 -9.87 -16.54 -22.65
CA ARG A 18 -10.97 -16.35 -21.71
C ARG A 18 -10.56 -16.74 -20.31
N ILE A 19 -11.03 -15.98 -19.32
CA ILE A 19 -10.73 -16.20 -17.90
C ILE A 19 -11.43 -17.47 -17.42
N THR A 20 -10.64 -18.44 -16.93
CA THR A 20 -11.13 -19.72 -16.37
C THR A 20 -10.98 -19.79 -14.86
N SER A 21 -10.05 -19.04 -14.26
CA SER A 21 -9.88 -18.98 -12.80
C SER A 21 -9.66 -17.55 -12.35
N LEU A 22 -10.37 -17.16 -11.28
CA LEU A 22 -10.24 -15.87 -10.60
C LEU A 22 -10.00 -16.11 -9.11
N ASN A 23 -8.79 -15.80 -8.64
CA ASN A 23 -8.42 -15.85 -7.25
C ASN A 23 -8.17 -14.43 -6.72
N LEU A 24 -9.04 -13.98 -5.83
CA LEU A 24 -8.98 -12.71 -5.12
C LEU A 24 -9.02 -12.94 -3.60
N SER A 25 -8.49 -14.06 -3.14
CA SER A 25 -8.40 -14.37 -1.71
C SER A 25 -7.47 -13.38 -1.01
N SER A 26 -7.85 -12.99 0.21
CA SER A 26 -7.05 -12.07 1.06
C SER A 26 -6.70 -10.72 0.39
N SER A 27 -7.58 -10.23 -0.52
CA SER A 27 -7.36 -9.01 -1.30
C SER A 27 -7.98 -7.76 -0.67
N GLY A 28 -8.48 -7.85 0.57
CA GLY A 28 -9.09 -6.73 1.29
C GLY A 28 -10.42 -6.24 0.71
N LEU A 29 -11.10 -7.06 -0.08
CA LEU A 29 -12.36 -6.70 -0.73
C LEU A 29 -13.46 -6.42 0.29
N THR A 30 -14.24 -5.35 0.04
CA THR A 30 -15.38 -4.92 0.85
C THR A 30 -16.64 -4.76 0.00
N GLY A 31 -17.80 -4.66 0.64
CA GLY A 31 -19.07 -4.51 -0.07
C GLY A 31 -19.66 -5.85 -0.52
N THR A 32 -20.51 -5.84 -1.54
CA THR A 32 -21.19 -7.03 -2.04
C THR A 32 -20.44 -7.68 -3.20
N ILE A 33 -20.66 -8.98 -3.43
CA ILE A 33 -20.09 -9.69 -4.59
C ILE A 33 -20.63 -9.04 -5.87
N ALA A 34 -19.71 -8.55 -6.72
CA ALA A 34 -20.04 -7.76 -7.90
C ALA A 34 -20.78 -8.58 -8.97
N ALA A 35 -21.89 -8.06 -9.49
CA ALA A 35 -22.66 -8.70 -10.54
C ALA A 35 -21.86 -8.86 -11.87
N ALA A 36 -20.83 -8.03 -12.08
CA ALA A 36 -19.95 -8.11 -13.24
C ALA A 36 -19.25 -9.48 -13.40
N ILE A 37 -19.08 -10.26 -12.33
CA ILE A 37 -18.53 -11.62 -12.37
C ILE A 37 -19.36 -12.52 -13.30
N GLN A 38 -20.65 -12.27 -13.46
CA GLN A 38 -21.54 -13.03 -14.33
C GLN A 38 -21.12 -12.98 -15.82
N SER A 39 -20.42 -11.92 -16.24
CA SER A 39 -19.92 -11.81 -17.62
C SER A 39 -18.75 -12.77 -17.92
N LEU A 40 -18.11 -13.36 -16.91
CA LEU A 40 -17.04 -14.34 -17.06
C LEU A 40 -17.60 -15.73 -17.33
N THR A 41 -18.20 -15.94 -18.51
CA THR A 41 -18.98 -17.13 -18.86
C THR A 41 -18.17 -18.46 -18.86
N GLN A 42 -16.84 -18.39 -18.94
CA GLN A 42 -15.94 -19.54 -18.93
C GLN A 42 -15.23 -19.74 -17.57
N LEU A 43 -15.68 -19.02 -16.53
CA LEU A 43 -15.08 -19.12 -15.20
C LEU A 43 -15.42 -20.47 -14.56
N GLU A 44 -14.37 -21.24 -14.23
CA GLU A 44 -14.45 -22.55 -13.60
C GLU A 44 -14.15 -22.49 -12.10
N LYS A 45 -13.25 -21.55 -11.69
CA LYS A 45 -12.80 -21.41 -10.31
C LYS A 45 -12.91 -19.96 -9.84
N LEU A 46 -13.58 -19.74 -8.71
CA LEU A 46 -13.73 -18.44 -8.05
C LEU A 46 -13.32 -18.56 -6.58
N ASP A 47 -12.24 -17.88 -6.18
CA ASP A 47 -11.82 -17.76 -4.79
C ASP A 47 -11.89 -16.30 -4.34
N LEU A 48 -12.81 -16.00 -3.40
CA LEU A 48 -13.00 -14.71 -2.76
C LEU A 48 -12.79 -14.82 -1.23
N SER A 49 -12.10 -15.85 -0.77
CA SER A 49 -11.92 -16.13 0.66
C SER A 49 -11.09 -15.07 1.40
N ASN A 50 -11.26 -15.01 2.72
CA ASN A 50 -10.51 -14.13 3.62
C ASN A 50 -10.57 -12.65 3.21
N ASN A 51 -11.78 -12.16 2.90
CA ASN A 51 -12.06 -10.76 2.60
C ASN A 51 -13.09 -10.21 3.61
N ASN A 52 -13.55 -8.98 3.42
CA ASN A 52 -14.60 -8.37 4.24
C ASN A 52 -15.90 -8.15 3.43
N LEU A 53 -16.23 -9.14 2.57
CA LEU A 53 -17.43 -9.08 1.74
C LEU A 53 -18.69 -9.23 2.61
N THR A 54 -19.73 -8.46 2.26
CA THR A 54 -21.01 -8.35 2.96
C THR A 54 -22.18 -8.65 2.01
N GLY A 55 -23.42 -8.67 2.52
CA GLY A 55 -24.61 -8.98 1.74
C GLY A 55 -24.82 -10.47 1.52
N GLY A 56 -25.82 -10.83 0.71
CA GLY A 56 -26.14 -12.22 0.40
C GLY A 56 -25.25 -12.82 -0.69
N VAL A 57 -25.18 -14.15 -0.71
CA VAL A 57 -24.56 -14.89 -1.83
C VAL A 57 -25.45 -14.74 -3.05
N PRO A 58 -24.98 -14.16 -4.18
CA PRO A 58 -25.82 -13.87 -5.33
C PRO A 58 -26.28 -15.14 -6.06
N GLU A 59 -27.53 -15.17 -6.52
CA GLU A 59 -28.10 -16.30 -7.27
C GLU A 59 -27.42 -16.53 -8.63
N PHE A 60 -26.89 -15.49 -9.26
CA PHE A 60 -26.23 -15.61 -10.56
C PHE A 60 -25.04 -16.57 -10.54
N LEU A 61 -24.33 -16.72 -9.40
CA LEU A 61 -23.24 -17.68 -9.25
C LEU A 61 -23.71 -19.14 -9.48
N GLY A 62 -24.95 -19.45 -9.10
CA GLY A 62 -25.56 -20.76 -9.35
C GLY A 62 -25.88 -20.99 -10.83
N ASN A 63 -26.13 -19.93 -11.60
CA ASN A 63 -26.47 -19.97 -13.02
C ASN A 63 -25.23 -20.07 -13.93
N MET A 64 -24.03 -19.84 -13.41
CA MET A 64 -22.76 -19.96 -14.13
C MET A 64 -22.39 -21.44 -14.31
N LYS A 65 -22.75 -22.04 -15.45
CA LYS A 65 -22.65 -23.49 -15.71
C LYS A 65 -21.22 -24.04 -15.69
N SER A 66 -20.23 -23.23 -16.08
CA SER A 66 -18.82 -23.60 -16.11
C SER A 66 -18.18 -23.62 -14.72
N LEU A 67 -18.79 -22.98 -13.72
CA LEU A 67 -18.22 -22.80 -12.40
C LEU A 67 -18.28 -24.11 -11.60
N MET A 68 -17.12 -24.65 -11.23
CA MET A 68 -16.96 -25.92 -10.51
C MET A 68 -16.44 -25.74 -9.08
N PHE A 69 -15.74 -24.64 -8.81
CA PHE A 69 -15.18 -24.36 -7.48
C PHE A 69 -15.50 -22.93 -7.07
N ILE A 70 -16.08 -22.75 -5.85
CA ILE A 70 -16.35 -21.46 -5.24
C ILE A 70 -15.88 -21.49 -3.78
N ASN A 71 -14.98 -20.58 -3.42
CA ASN A 71 -14.54 -20.38 -2.06
C ASN A 71 -14.90 -18.97 -1.57
N LEU A 72 -15.84 -18.88 -0.65
CA LEU A 72 -16.32 -17.64 -0.01
C LEU A 72 -15.99 -17.60 1.49
N SER A 73 -15.12 -18.50 1.97
CA SER A 73 -14.81 -18.62 3.39
C SER A 73 -14.16 -17.38 3.98
N GLY A 74 -14.34 -17.14 5.28
CA GLY A 74 -13.69 -16.03 5.97
C GLY A 74 -14.16 -14.64 5.50
N ASN A 75 -15.49 -14.47 5.31
CA ASN A 75 -16.12 -13.21 4.95
C ASN A 75 -17.23 -12.81 5.94
N ASN A 76 -17.94 -11.73 5.68
CA ASN A 76 -19.07 -11.27 6.50
C ASN A 76 -20.42 -11.36 5.74
N LEU A 77 -20.55 -12.41 4.91
CA LEU A 77 -21.76 -12.67 4.14
C LEU A 77 -22.93 -13.07 5.03
N ASN A 78 -24.15 -12.77 4.59
CA ASN A 78 -25.39 -13.02 5.33
C ASN A 78 -26.47 -13.68 4.47
N GLY A 79 -27.64 -13.96 5.05
CA GLY A 79 -28.76 -14.57 4.36
C GLY A 79 -28.65 -16.09 4.23
N SER A 80 -29.24 -16.66 3.18
CA SER A 80 -29.22 -18.08 2.87
C SER A 80 -28.44 -18.38 1.59
N ILE A 81 -27.85 -19.55 1.51
CA ILE A 81 -27.16 -20.01 0.29
C ILE A 81 -28.22 -20.31 -0.78
N PRO A 82 -28.12 -19.73 -2.00
CA PRO A 82 -29.01 -20.04 -3.11
C PRO A 82 -29.04 -21.53 -3.44
N GLN A 83 -30.23 -22.08 -3.69
CA GLN A 83 -30.41 -23.51 -3.99
C GLN A 83 -29.66 -23.92 -5.25
N ALA A 84 -29.51 -23.03 -6.22
CA ALA A 84 -28.76 -23.26 -7.46
C ALA A 84 -27.26 -23.58 -7.23
N LEU A 85 -26.70 -23.21 -6.07
CA LEU A 85 -25.32 -23.53 -5.69
C LEU A 85 -25.18 -24.90 -5.02
N GLN A 86 -26.27 -25.63 -4.77
CA GLN A 86 -26.24 -26.99 -4.20
C GLN A 86 -26.22 -28.08 -5.30
N ARG A 87 -25.86 -27.75 -6.51
CA ARG A 87 -25.80 -28.69 -7.64
C ARG A 87 -24.64 -29.67 -7.52
N LYS A 88 -24.81 -30.89 -8.05
CA LYS A 88 -23.73 -31.88 -8.14
C LYS A 88 -22.59 -31.37 -9.01
N GLY A 89 -21.35 -31.56 -8.56
CA GLY A 89 -20.15 -31.16 -9.29
C GLY A 89 -19.65 -29.74 -8.99
N LEU A 90 -20.36 -28.95 -8.18
CA LEU A 90 -19.87 -27.66 -7.68
C LEU A 90 -19.35 -27.84 -6.24
N GLU A 91 -18.08 -27.53 -6.04
CA GLU A 91 -17.48 -27.46 -4.70
C GLU A 91 -17.66 -26.05 -4.14
N LEU A 92 -18.45 -25.92 -3.07
CA LEU A 92 -18.75 -24.65 -2.42
C LEU A 92 -18.23 -24.63 -0.98
N THR A 93 -17.33 -23.70 -0.67
CA THR A 93 -16.82 -23.46 0.69
C THR A 93 -17.29 -22.10 1.19
N VAL A 94 -17.99 -22.08 2.35
CA VAL A 94 -18.57 -20.86 2.95
C VAL A 94 -18.24 -20.71 4.45
N LYS A 95 -17.33 -21.51 4.98
CA LYS A 95 -16.94 -21.49 6.40
C LYS A 95 -16.47 -20.09 6.83
N GLY A 96 -16.72 -19.70 8.09
CA GLY A 96 -16.25 -18.40 8.59
C GLY A 96 -17.10 -17.20 8.14
N ASN A 97 -18.37 -17.42 7.74
CA ASN A 97 -19.40 -16.40 7.54
C ASN A 97 -20.45 -16.50 8.64
N PRO A 98 -20.33 -15.76 9.75
CA PRO A 98 -21.13 -15.98 10.96
C PRO A 98 -22.64 -15.73 10.78
N ARG A 99 -23.03 -14.94 9.76
CA ARG A 99 -24.41 -14.55 9.47
C ARG A 99 -25.05 -15.32 8.30
N LEU A 100 -24.31 -16.26 7.69
CA LEU A 100 -24.80 -17.05 6.55
C LEU A 100 -25.46 -18.34 7.04
N ARG A 101 -26.71 -18.58 6.60
CA ARG A 101 -27.48 -19.78 6.97
C ARG A 101 -27.30 -20.85 5.91
N VAL A 102 -26.80 -22.03 6.32
CA VAL A 102 -26.79 -23.24 5.49
C VAL A 102 -28.12 -23.94 5.71
N SER A 103 -28.98 -23.99 4.70
CA SER A 103 -30.23 -24.76 4.79
C SER A 103 -29.93 -26.26 4.68
N ASP A 104 -29.87 -26.94 5.82
CA ASP A 104 -29.79 -28.41 5.88
C ASP A 104 -31.12 -29.04 5.42
N SER A 105 -31.25 -29.36 4.15
CA SER A 105 -32.35 -30.12 3.60
C SER A 105 -32.02 -31.62 3.48
N SER A 106 -31.48 -32.25 4.55
CA SER A 106 -31.41 -33.71 4.64
C SER A 106 -31.23 -34.19 6.09
N ARG A 107 -32.28 -34.05 6.93
CA ARG A 107 -32.37 -34.84 8.17
C ARG A 107 -33.25 -36.04 7.93
N LYS A 108 -32.63 -37.21 7.63
CA LYS A 108 -33.25 -38.51 7.96
C LYS A 108 -33.01 -38.81 9.45
N PRO A 109 -33.99 -39.35 10.18
CA PRO A 109 -33.86 -39.58 11.61
C PRO A 109 -32.96 -40.79 11.89
N LEU A 110 -31.76 -40.57 12.44
CA LEU A 110 -30.93 -41.64 13.00
C LEU A 110 -31.25 -41.81 14.48
N LYS A 111 -32.07 -42.79 14.78
CA LYS A 111 -32.24 -43.32 16.14
C LYS A 111 -31.01 -44.18 16.50
N LYS A 112 -30.51 -44.00 17.76
CA LYS A 112 -29.57 -44.88 18.49
C LYS A 112 -28.07 -44.83 18.21
N LYS A 113 -27.43 -43.67 18.27
CA LYS A 113 -25.97 -43.61 18.62
C LYS A 113 -25.60 -42.39 19.51
N VAL A 114 -26.59 -41.71 20.07
CA VAL A 114 -26.36 -40.46 20.80
C VAL A 114 -25.85 -40.69 22.24
N PHE A 115 -26.12 -41.87 22.82
CA PHE A 115 -25.78 -42.11 24.25
C PHE A 115 -24.27 -42.34 24.49
N VAL A 116 -23.56 -42.95 23.55
CA VAL A 116 -22.10 -43.20 23.69
C VAL A 116 -21.28 -41.95 23.44
N SER A 117 -21.72 -41.09 22.52
CA SER A 117 -21.02 -39.83 22.21
C SER A 117 -21.15 -38.78 23.33
N ILE A 118 -22.25 -38.76 24.05
CA ILE A 118 -22.47 -37.84 25.20
C ILE A 118 -21.58 -38.23 26.38
N VAL A 119 -21.41 -39.49 26.68
CA VAL A 119 -20.54 -39.96 27.75
C VAL A 119 -19.07 -39.69 27.43
N ALA A 120 -18.63 -39.86 26.18
CA ALA A 120 -17.27 -39.55 25.75
C ALA A 120 -16.97 -38.05 25.77
N SER A 121 -17.94 -37.19 25.41
CA SER A 121 -17.77 -35.74 25.46
C SER A 121 -17.76 -35.17 26.87
N VAL A 122 -18.51 -35.72 27.80
CA VAL A 122 -18.48 -35.31 29.22
C VAL A 122 -17.16 -35.73 29.87
N ALA A 123 -16.65 -36.91 29.56
CA ALA A 123 -15.35 -37.37 30.07
C ALA A 123 -14.19 -36.51 29.55
N SER A 124 -14.19 -36.14 28.26
CA SER A 124 -13.15 -35.25 27.69
C SER A 124 -13.24 -33.83 28.24
N ALA A 125 -14.44 -33.30 28.48
CA ALA A 125 -14.62 -31.99 29.11
C ALA A 125 -14.12 -32.00 30.59
N ALA A 126 -14.39 -33.06 31.34
CA ALA A 126 -13.90 -33.20 32.72
C ALA A 126 -12.36 -33.27 32.77
N ILE A 127 -11.72 -33.99 31.83
CA ILE A 127 -10.26 -34.05 31.72
C ILE A 127 -9.68 -32.67 31.35
N ALA A 128 -10.28 -31.95 30.41
CA ALA A 128 -9.85 -30.60 30.02
C ALA A 128 -9.95 -29.63 31.21
N ILE A 129 -11.02 -29.69 32.00
CA ILE A 129 -11.19 -28.85 33.19
C ILE A 129 -10.16 -29.24 34.27
N ALA A 130 -9.88 -30.52 34.47
CA ALA A 130 -8.86 -30.98 35.41
C ALA A 130 -7.47 -30.51 35.01
N VAL A 131 -7.09 -30.58 33.71
CA VAL A 131 -5.82 -30.07 33.17
C VAL A 131 -5.74 -28.56 33.34
N LEU A 132 -6.83 -27.82 33.08
CA LEU A 132 -6.87 -26.37 33.27
C LEU A 132 -6.71 -26.00 34.76
N LEU A 133 -7.36 -26.72 35.67
CA LEU A 133 -7.21 -26.49 37.11
C LEU A 133 -5.79 -26.80 37.59
N LEU A 134 -5.19 -27.90 37.13
CA LEU A 134 -3.78 -28.21 37.41
C LEU A 134 -2.83 -27.15 36.87
N PHE A 135 -3.11 -26.62 35.66
CA PHE A 135 -2.34 -25.52 35.06
C PHE A 135 -2.46 -24.22 35.87
N LEU A 136 -3.69 -23.88 36.31
CA LEU A 136 -3.93 -22.71 37.17
C LEU A 136 -3.28 -22.86 38.55
N VAL A 137 -3.30 -24.09 39.15
CA VAL A 137 -2.61 -24.38 40.40
C VAL A 137 -1.09 -24.28 40.21
N HIS A 138 -0.58 -24.75 39.07
CA HIS A 138 0.83 -24.65 38.74
C HIS A 138 1.29 -23.19 38.57
N ILE A 139 0.48 -22.35 37.90
CA ILE A 139 0.72 -20.91 37.79
C ILE A 139 0.69 -20.25 39.18
N LYS A 140 -0.33 -20.58 40.00
CA LYS A 140 -0.46 -20.03 41.37
C LYS A 140 0.65 -20.49 42.31
N LYS A 141 1.21 -21.69 42.08
CA LYS A 141 2.37 -22.20 42.84
C LYS A 141 3.68 -21.53 42.37
N ARG A 142 3.77 -21.16 41.09
CA ARG A 142 4.90 -20.38 40.56
C ARG A 142 4.88 -18.93 41.05
N SER A 143 3.70 -18.32 41.21
CA SER A 143 3.63 -16.93 41.70
C SER A 143 3.95 -16.78 43.20
N LYS A 144 3.79 -17.87 44.02
CA LYS A 144 4.23 -17.84 45.41
C LYS A 144 5.71 -18.15 45.64
N ALA A 145 6.40 -18.72 44.64
CA ALA A 145 7.86 -18.99 44.72
C ALA A 145 8.74 -17.85 44.25
N VAL A 146 8.16 -16.74 43.84
CA VAL A 146 8.87 -15.55 43.30
C VAL A 146 8.97 -14.42 44.34
N GLU A 147 8.38 -14.58 45.52
CA GLU A 147 8.32 -13.50 46.54
C GLU A 147 9.53 -13.49 47.53
N ASP A 148 10.44 -14.48 47.44
CA ASP A 148 11.58 -14.60 48.37
C ASP A 148 12.98 -14.60 47.74
N LEU A 149 13.19 -13.96 46.57
CA LEU A 149 14.53 -13.77 46.00
C LEU A 149 14.83 -12.26 45.83
N PRO A 150 16.09 -11.84 46.13
CA PRO A 150 16.46 -10.42 46.05
C PRO A 150 16.30 -9.93 44.61
N ARG A 151 15.65 -8.80 44.45
CA ARG A 151 15.35 -8.08 43.22
C ARG A 151 16.57 -7.93 42.32
N PRO A 152 16.71 -8.66 41.19
CA PRO A 152 17.71 -8.32 40.17
C PRO A 152 17.21 -7.06 39.45
N GLN A 153 18.17 -6.17 39.19
CA GLN A 153 18.00 -4.96 38.41
C GLN A 153 17.29 -5.23 37.08
N SER A 154 16.32 -4.37 36.81
CA SER A 154 15.60 -4.11 35.56
C SER A 154 16.04 -4.89 34.32
N THR A 155 15.26 -5.91 33.96
CA THR A 155 15.18 -6.39 32.55
C THR A 155 14.55 -5.30 31.67
N PRO A 156 15.07 -5.06 30.47
CA PRO A 156 14.55 -4.00 29.61
C PRO A 156 13.12 -4.35 29.21
N THR A 157 12.19 -3.54 29.66
CA THR A 157 10.81 -3.52 29.16
C THR A 157 10.83 -3.15 27.68
N VAL A 158 9.88 -3.68 26.91
CA VAL A 158 9.64 -3.43 25.48
C VAL A 158 9.66 -1.92 25.09
N ASN A 159 9.78 -1.04 26.08
CA ASN A 159 9.91 0.42 25.96
C ASN A 159 11.27 0.92 25.45
N ASP A 160 12.32 0.09 25.42
CA ASP A 160 13.69 0.57 25.11
C ASP A 160 14.05 0.45 23.62
N THR A 161 13.20 -0.16 22.78
CA THR A 161 13.49 -0.34 21.36
C THR A 161 13.38 0.96 20.54
N PHE A 162 12.73 2.00 21.10
CA PHE A 162 12.49 3.29 20.43
C PHE A 162 13.24 4.47 21.05
N ALA A 163 14.15 4.24 21.99
CA ALA A 163 14.90 5.29 22.67
C ALA A 163 16.02 5.87 21.79
N ASN A 164 15.67 6.56 20.73
CA ASN A 164 16.59 7.48 20.06
C ASN A 164 16.37 8.90 20.60
N LYS A 165 17.44 9.61 20.96
CA LYS A 165 17.45 10.88 21.71
C LYS A 165 16.68 12.06 21.06
N ASN A 166 16.22 11.94 19.80
CA ASN A 166 15.68 13.06 19.03
C ASN A 166 14.18 12.97 18.71
N SER A 167 13.45 11.88 19.07
CA SER A 167 12.03 11.79 18.79
C SER A 167 11.19 11.88 20.05
N ARG A 168 10.17 12.75 20.03
CA ARG A 168 9.25 12.96 21.13
C ARG A 168 8.16 11.88 21.12
N ARG A 169 8.02 11.16 22.23
CA ARG A 169 6.86 10.32 22.48
C ARG A 169 5.74 11.17 23.06
N PHE A 170 4.55 11.09 22.46
CA PHE A 170 3.35 11.77 22.92
C PHE A 170 2.39 10.78 23.57
N THR A 171 1.64 11.22 24.56
CA THR A 171 0.49 10.49 25.11
C THR A 171 -0.72 10.63 24.19
N TYR A 172 -1.69 9.73 24.27
CA TYR A 172 -2.91 9.85 23.49
C TYR A 172 -3.73 11.09 23.85
N SER A 173 -3.69 11.50 25.12
CA SER A 173 -4.32 12.76 25.57
C SER A 173 -3.70 14.00 24.92
N GLU A 174 -2.38 14.01 24.71
CA GLU A 174 -1.70 15.09 23.95
C GLU A 174 -2.12 15.04 22.47
N VAL A 175 -2.28 13.85 21.86
CA VAL A 175 -2.77 13.70 20.49
C VAL A 175 -4.19 14.24 20.33
N LEU A 176 -5.09 13.93 21.26
CA LEU A 176 -6.45 14.51 21.28
C LEU A 176 -6.42 16.03 21.38
N LYS A 177 -5.58 16.56 22.27
CA LYS A 177 -5.45 18.02 22.46
C LYS A 177 -4.88 18.70 21.22
N MET A 178 -3.80 18.19 20.64
CA MET A 178 -3.17 18.81 19.46
C MET A 178 -4.06 18.79 18.22
N THR A 179 -4.94 17.77 18.07
CA THR A 179 -5.86 17.63 16.95
C THR A 179 -7.24 18.24 17.20
N ASN A 180 -7.46 18.83 18.36
CA ASN A 180 -8.77 19.30 18.83
C ASN A 180 -9.85 18.21 18.66
N ASN A 181 -9.59 17.02 19.24
CA ASN A 181 -10.43 15.81 19.12
C ASN A 181 -10.67 15.40 17.65
N PHE A 182 -9.61 15.44 16.83
CA PHE A 182 -9.66 15.01 15.42
C PHE A 182 -10.62 15.83 14.55
N GLN A 183 -10.75 17.12 14.82
CA GLN A 183 -11.76 17.98 14.21
C GLN A 183 -11.53 18.19 12.71
N ARG A 184 -10.26 18.42 12.29
CA ARG A 184 -9.93 18.74 10.90
C ARG A 184 -9.23 17.57 10.21
N VAL A 185 -9.93 16.91 9.29
CA VAL A 185 -9.37 15.86 8.43
C VAL A 185 -8.57 16.50 7.30
N LEU A 186 -7.33 16.04 7.09
CA LEU A 186 -6.47 16.38 5.95
C LEU A 186 -6.61 15.36 4.82
N GLY A 187 -6.75 14.07 5.16
CA GLY A 187 -6.86 13.01 4.18
C GLY A 187 -7.26 11.68 4.79
N LYS A 188 -7.67 10.75 3.89
CA LYS A 188 -7.95 9.36 4.22
C LYS A 188 -7.18 8.47 3.26
N GLY A 189 -6.31 7.63 3.78
CA GLY A 189 -5.53 6.65 3.01
C GLY A 189 -5.85 5.22 3.39
N GLY A 190 -5.24 4.25 2.70
CA GLY A 190 -5.35 2.82 3.02
C GLY A 190 -4.85 2.47 4.42
N PHE A 191 -3.98 3.29 4.98
CA PHE A 191 -3.30 3.06 6.27
C PHE A 191 -3.91 3.84 7.44
N GLY A 192 -4.96 4.65 7.22
CA GLY A 192 -5.65 5.39 8.27
C GLY A 192 -6.07 6.80 7.86
N MET A 193 -6.52 7.54 8.88
CA MET A 193 -6.95 8.94 8.75
C MET A 193 -5.82 9.87 9.14
N VAL A 194 -5.66 10.97 8.39
CA VAL A 194 -4.68 12.04 8.70
C VAL A 194 -5.43 13.28 9.11
N TYR A 195 -5.05 13.84 10.25
CA TYR A 195 -5.66 15.02 10.84
C TYR A 195 -4.67 16.17 10.96
N HIS A 196 -5.17 17.38 10.84
CA HIS A 196 -4.42 18.57 11.16
C HIS A 196 -4.34 18.75 12.68
N GLY A 197 -3.18 19.17 13.16
CA GLY A 197 -2.96 19.45 14.57
C GLY A 197 -2.02 20.62 14.80
N SER A 198 -1.91 21.01 16.06
CA SER A 198 -0.96 22.06 16.51
C SER A 198 -0.36 21.68 17.85
N ILE A 199 0.97 21.75 17.95
CA ILE A 199 1.72 21.60 19.21
C ILE A 199 1.88 22.98 19.85
N ASN A 200 1.38 23.14 21.08
CA ASN A 200 1.44 24.39 21.86
C ASN A 200 0.88 25.60 21.10
N GLY A 201 -0.04 25.41 20.14
CA GLY A 201 -0.66 26.50 19.40
C GLY A 201 0.21 27.17 18.33
N SER A 202 1.50 26.83 18.23
CA SER A 202 2.45 27.45 17.29
C SER A 202 2.93 26.53 16.17
N GLN A 203 3.34 25.32 16.51
CA GLN A 203 3.86 24.37 15.51
C GLN A 203 2.72 23.56 14.88
N GLN A 204 2.48 23.76 13.60
CA GLN A 204 1.50 22.97 12.84
C GLN A 204 2.03 21.57 12.57
N VAL A 205 1.18 20.56 12.69
CA VAL A 205 1.52 19.14 12.49
C VAL A 205 0.43 18.40 11.73
N ALA A 206 0.81 17.30 11.06
CA ALA A 206 -0.10 16.33 10.51
C ALA A 206 -0.06 15.05 11.36
N VAL A 207 -1.20 14.56 11.81
CA VAL A 207 -1.34 13.40 12.69
C VAL A 207 -2.02 12.27 11.97
N LYS A 208 -1.27 11.20 11.65
CA LYS A 208 -1.77 9.98 11.02
C LYS A 208 -2.14 8.98 12.11
N LEU A 209 -3.43 8.63 12.20
CA LEU A 209 -3.91 7.55 13.06
C LEU A 209 -3.88 6.23 12.31
N LEU A 210 -3.25 5.23 12.91
CA LEU A 210 -3.18 3.88 12.35
C LEU A 210 -4.17 2.95 13.08
N SER A 211 -4.83 2.07 12.31
CA SER A 211 -5.76 1.10 12.88
C SER A 211 -5.01 -0.04 13.53
N GLN A 212 -5.23 -0.25 14.83
CA GLN A 212 -4.69 -1.41 15.55
C GLN A 212 -5.45 -2.71 15.31
N SER A 213 -6.64 -2.66 14.73
CA SER A 213 -7.47 -3.85 14.50
C SER A 213 -6.84 -4.85 13.51
N SER A 214 -5.73 -4.49 12.89
CA SER A 214 -4.94 -5.36 12.01
C SER A 214 -3.50 -5.47 12.49
N THR A 215 -2.95 -6.68 12.52
CA THR A 215 -1.51 -6.92 12.72
C THR A 215 -0.66 -6.16 11.69
N GLN A 216 -1.26 -5.71 10.61
CA GLN A 216 -0.65 -4.91 9.56
C GLN A 216 -0.38 -3.48 10.04
N GLY A 217 -1.34 -2.79 10.68
CA GLY A 217 -1.17 -1.41 11.14
C GLY A 217 -0.02 -1.23 12.14
N TYR A 218 0.19 -2.21 13.05
CA TYR A 218 1.34 -2.18 13.95
C TYR A 218 2.67 -2.37 13.22
N LYS A 219 2.73 -3.27 12.22
CA LYS A 219 3.95 -3.48 11.42
C LYS A 219 4.33 -2.23 10.63
N GLU A 220 3.34 -1.55 10.05
CA GLU A 220 3.52 -0.30 9.32
C GLU A 220 3.98 0.80 10.25
N PHE A 221 3.32 1.00 11.39
CA PHE A 221 3.73 1.93 12.42
C PHE A 221 5.20 1.74 12.82
N LYS A 222 5.58 0.49 13.15
CA LYS A 222 6.95 0.18 13.54
C LYS A 222 7.95 0.45 12.42
N ALA A 223 7.64 0.01 11.19
CA ALA A 223 8.52 0.23 10.04
C ALA A 223 8.73 1.72 9.77
N GLU A 224 7.66 2.53 9.84
CA GLU A 224 7.71 3.97 9.57
C GLU A 224 8.47 4.72 10.69
N VAL A 225 8.24 4.37 11.96
CA VAL A 225 9.01 4.94 13.08
C VAL A 225 10.49 4.56 12.98
N ASP A 226 10.81 3.26 12.83
CA ASP A 226 12.19 2.78 12.76
C ASP A 226 12.97 3.41 11.60
N LEU A 227 12.29 3.72 10.50
CA LEU A 227 12.87 4.33 9.32
C LEU A 227 13.09 5.84 9.53
N LEU A 228 12.03 6.58 9.84
CA LEU A 228 12.09 8.04 9.93
C LEU A 228 12.92 8.54 11.10
N LEU A 229 13.20 7.70 12.10
CA LEU A 229 14.15 8.02 13.16
C LEU A 229 15.62 7.93 12.72
N ARG A 230 15.91 7.22 11.64
CA ARG A 230 17.27 7.01 11.13
C ARG A 230 17.55 7.84 9.88
N VAL A 231 16.51 8.20 9.15
CA VAL A 231 16.62 8.84 7.82
C VAL A 231 16.20 10.28 7.94
N HIS A 232 17.14 11.21 7.67
CA HIS A 232 16.90 12.64 7.68
C HIS A 232 17.37 13.23 6.34
N HIS A 233 16.43 13.76 5.56
CA HIS A 233 16.73 14.43 4.30
C HIS A 233 15.73 15.55 4.04
N THR A 234 16.17 16.64 3.40
CA THR A 234 15.31 17.82 3.12
C THR A 234 14.08 17.49 2.27
N ASN A 235 14.16 16.48 1.45
CA ASN A 235 13.08 16.03 0.55
C ASN A 235 12.32 14.80 1.09
N LEU A 236 12.48 14.47 2.36
CA LEU A 236 11.67 13.47 3.06
C LEU A 236 10.88 14.15 4.18
N VAL A 237 9.65 13.69 4.41
CA VAL A 237 8.83 14.21 5.51
C VAL A 237 9.48 13.91 6.85
N THR A 238 9.46 14.90 7.74
CA THR A 238 10.06 14.77 9.08
C THR A 238 9.05 14.22 10.08
N LEU A 239 9.43 13.17 10.80
CA LEU A 239 8.69 12.67 11.94
C LEU A 239 8.99 13.54 13.17
N VAL A 240 8.00 14.30 13.64
CA VAL A 240 8.09 15.13 14.86
C VAL A 240 8.00 14.28 16.12
N GLY A 241 7.24 13.19 16.06
CA GLY A 241 7.08 12.24 17.14
C GLY A 241 6.02 11.17 16.88
N TYR A 242 5.76 10.36 17.88
CA TYR A 242 4.79 9.28 17.77
C TYR A 242 4.03 9.06 19.08
N CYS A 243 2.84 8.45 18.99
CA CYS A 243 2.08 7.93 20.12
C CYS A 243 1.98 6.42 20.00
N TYR A 244 2.34 5.75 21.09
CA TYR A 244 2.13 4.30 21.27
C TYR A 244 1.61 4.09 22.69
N GLU A 245 0.30 4.07 22.86
CA GLU A 245 -0.36 3.99 24.18
C GLU A 245 -1.63 3.13 24.08
N GLY A 246 -1.62 1.98 24.77
CA GLY A 246 -2.71 1.03 24.71
C GLY A 246 -3.04 0.63 23.27
N ASP A 247 -4.29 0.86 22.87
CA ASP A 247 -4.79 0.57 21.52
C ASP A 247 -4.65 1.76 20.54
N HIS A 248 -3.86 2.76 20.88
CA HIS A 248 -3.71 3.97 20.08
C HIS A 248 -2.33 4.08 19.45
N LEU A 249 -2.30 4.09 18.10
CA LEU A 249 -1.10 4.32 17.31
C LEU A 249 -1.26 5.61 16.52
N ALA A 250 -0.36 6.57 16.71
CA ALA A 250 -0.33 7.78 15.91
C ALA A 250 1.10 8.16 15.52
N LEU A 251 1.26 8.67 14.31
CA LEU A 251 2.49 9.27 13.81
C LEU A 251 2.25 10.77 13.63
N ILE A 252 3.14 11.59 14.18
CA ILE A 252 3.06 13.04 14.15
C ILE A 252 4.15 13.57 13.24
N TYR A 253 3.77 14.19 12.12
CA TYR A 253 4.66 14.74 11.12
C TYR A 253 4.65 16.26 11.12
N GLU A 254 5.68 16.85 10.50
CA GLU A 254 5.58 18.25 10.09
C GLU A 254 4.38 18.47 9.17
N PHE A 255 3.73 19.63 9.28
CA PHE A 255 2.63 19.99 8.37
C PHE A 255 3.18 20.69 7.13
N LEU A 256 2.77 20.23 5.95
CA LEU A 256 3.25 20.72 4.66
C LEU A 256 2.08 21.29 3.85
N PRO A 257 1.98 22.62 3.70
CA PRO A 257 0.81 23.24 3.07
C PRO A 257 0.82 23.33 1.53
N ASN A 258 1.99 23.37 0.87
CA ASN A 258 2.11 23.57 -0.61
C ASN A 258 3.47 23.07 -1.16
N GLY A 259 3.68 22.88 -2.52
CA GLY A 259 4.98 22.63 -3.01
C GLY A 259 5.38 22.15 -4.41
N ASP A 260 6.66 21.80 -4.73
CA ASP A 260 7.27 21.59 -6.05
C ASP A 260 7.90 20.19 -6.26
N LEU A 261 7.73 19.62 -7.48
CA LEU A 261 8.14 18.29 -7.89
C LEU A 261 9.65 18.07 -8.01
N LYS A 262 10.43 19.12 -8.36
CA LYS A 262 11.88 19.02 -8.69
C LYS A 262 12.71 18.43 -7.54
N GLN A 263 12.39 18.76 -6.31
CA GLN A 263 13.14 18.33 -5.13
C GLN A 263 12.79 16.92 -4.66
N HIS A 264 11.66 16.38 -5.09
CA HIS A 264 11.24 15.01 -4.79
C HIS A 264 12.23 13.95 -5.32
N LEU A 265 12.83 14.19 -6.47
CA LEU A 265 13.81 13.30 -7.11
C LEU A 265 15.02 13.02 -6.22
N SER A 266 15.52 14.03 -5.54
CA SER A 266 16.65 13.89 -4.61
C SER A 266 16.29 13.03 -3.38
N GLY A 267 15.02 13.03 -2.96
CA GLY A 267 14.54 12.15 -1.89
C GLY A 267 14.59 10.67 -2.25
N LEU A 268 14.14 10.28 -3.46
CA LEU A 268 14.24 8.90 -3.95
C LEU A 268 15.70 8.48 -4.19
N GLU A 269 16.51 9.33 -4.81
CA GLU A 269 17.93 9.07 -4.99
C GLU A 269 18.63 8.82 -3.64
N TYR A 270 18.31 9.64 -2.63
CA TYR A 270 18.85 9.46 -1.29
C TYR A 270 18.44 8.11 -0.65
N LEU A 271 17.19 7.67 -0.82
CA LEU A 271 16.76 6.36 -0.33
C LEU A 271 17.54 5.22 -1.01
N HIS A 272 17.74 5.29 -2.34
CA HIS A 272 18.37 4.23 -3.11
C HIS A 272 19.90 4.16 -2.90
N ILE A 273 20.57 5.30 -2.76
CA ILE A 273 22.04 5.39 -2.78
C ILE A 273 22.60 5.97 -1.47
N GLY A 274 21.94 6.97 -0.88
CA GLY A 274 22.43 7.70 0.29
C GLY A 274 22.16 6.97 1.61
N CYS A 275 21.17 6.09 1.66
CA CYS A 275 20.85 5.33 2.85
C CYS A 275 21.75 4.10 3.01
N THR A 276 22.11 3.77 4.25
CA THR A 276 22.83 2.54 4.60
C THR A 276 22.05 1.78 5.67
N PRO A 277 21.45 0.63 5.35
CA PRO A 277 21.36 0.00 4.02
C PRO A 277 20.43 0.76 3.05
N PRO A 278 20.58 0.56 1.70
CA PRO A 278 19.70 1.12 0.69
C PRO A 278 18.24 0.74 0.91
N MET A 279 17.31 1.58 0.44
CA MET A 279 15.89 1.44 0.71
C MET A 279 15.04 1.65 -0.54
N VAL A 280 13.91 0.94 -0.60
CA VAL A 280 12.85 1.14 -1.58
C VAL A 280 11.61 1.68 -0.88
N HIS A 281 11.01 2.74 -1.43
CA HIS A 281 9.80 3.35 -0.88
C HIS A 281 8.57 2.45 -1.05
N ARG A 282 8.40 1.86 -2.24
CA ARG A 282 7.37 0.87 -2.58
C ARG A 282 5.96 1.41 -2.81
N ASP A 283 5.70 2.68 -2.48
CA ASP A 283 4.39 3.33 -2.72
C ASP A 283 4.56 4.76 -3.23
N VAL A 284 5.44 4.95 -4.24
CA VAL A 284 5.61 6.24 -4.90
C VAL A 284 4.37 6.54 -5.75
N LYS A 285 3.70 7.66 -5.44
CA LYS A 285 2.51 8.16 -6.14
C LYS A 285 2.32 9.64 -5.86
N THR A 286 1.53 10.33 -6.66
CA THR A 286 1.26 11.78 -6.49
C THR A 286 0.72 12.12 -5.11
N ALA A 287 -0.17 11.30 -4.53
CA ALA A 287 -0.74 11.51 -3.19
C ALA A 287 0.29 11.41 -2.03
N ASN A 288 1.44 10.77 -2.25
CA ASN A 288 2.52 10.66 -1.27
C ASN A 288 3.65 11.67 -1.51
N ILE A 289 3.47 12.57 -2.47
CA ILE A 289 4.36 13.69 -2.77
C ILE A 289 3.73 14.93 -2.19
N LEU A 290 4.21 15.37 -1.04
CA LEU A 290 3.68 16.51 -0.32
C LEU A 290 4.54 17.75 -0.56
N LEU A 291 3.96 18.89 -0.27
CA LEU A 291 4.49 20.19 -0.67
C LEU A 291 4.59 21.16 0.53
N ASP A 292 5.77 21.72 0.81
CA ASP A 292 5.97 22.69 1.89
C ASP A 292 5.54 24.11 1.50
N GLU A 293 5.65 25.05 2.45
CA GLU A 293 5.27 26.46 2.27
C GLU A 293 6.09 27.21 1.20
N ASN A 294 7.28 26.70 0.86
CA ASN A 294 8.20 27.25 -0.15
C ASN A 294 8.10 26.51 -1.47
N PHE A 295 7.06 25.72 -1.68
CA PHE A 295 6.91 24.87 -2.85
C PHE A 295 8.01 23.81 -3.01
N LYS A 296 8.60 23.31 -1.90
CA LYS A 296 9.55 22.20 -1.92
C LYS A 296 8.82 20.89 -1.64
N THR A 297 9.10 19.88 -2.47
CA THR A 297 8.50 18.56 -2.33
C THR A 297 9.18 17.71 -1.26
N LYS A 298 8.35 16.96 -0.53
CA LYS A 298 8.78 15.94 0.41
C LYS A 298 8.03 14.64 0.16
N LEU A 299 8.77 13.53 0.07
CA LEU A 299 8.20 12.19 -0.01
C LEU A 299 7.70 11.77 1.37
N ALA A 300 6.49 11.21 1.41
CA ALA A 300 5.78 10.82 2.62
C ALA A 300 5.24 9.39 2.52
N ASP A 301 4.77 8.85 3.64
CA ASP A 301 4.13 7.53 3.77
C ASP A 301 5.10 6.35 3.55
N PHE A 302 5.98 6.13 4.51
CA PHE A 302 6.99 5.05 4.49
C PHE A 302 6.50 3.72 5.06
N GLY A 303 5.21 3.55 5.33
CA GLY A 303 4.63 2.37 5.94
C GLY A 303 4.89 1.07 5.18
N LEU A 304 5.11 1.15 3.85
CA LEU A 304 5.44 0.01 2.99
C LEU A 304 6.94 -0.11 2.67
N SER A 305 7.76 0.84 3.08
CA SER A 305 9.18 0.89 2.71
C SER A 305 9.98 -0.30 3.24
N ARG A 306 11.01 -0.69 2.49
CA ARG A 306 11.90 -1.82 2.82
C ARG A 306 13.35 -1.45 2.60
N SER A 307 14.22 -1.87 3.54
CA SER A 307 15.66 -1.79 3.39
C SER A 307 16.22 -3.12 2.88
N PHE A 308 17.28 -3.05 2.07
CA PHE A 308 18.02 -4.22 1.60
C PHE A 308 19.21 -4.46 2.52
N GLN A 309 19.30 -5.66 3.10
CA GLN A 309 20.51 -6.08 3.82
C GLN A 309 21.47 -6.75 2.82
N GLY A 310 22.68 -6.17 2.66
CA GLY A 310 23.79 -6.83 2.00
C GLY A 310 24.03 -6.56 0.52
N GLY A 311 23.55 -5.46 -0.06
CA GLY A 311 24.02 -4.99 -1.38
C GLY A 311 23.64 -5.84 -2.60
N CYS A 312 22.85 -6.89 -2.40
CA CYS A 312 22.24 -7.68 -3.48
C CYS A 312 20.73 -7.41 -3.51
N GLU A 313 20.16 -7.41 -4.71
CA GLU A 313 18.71 -7.48 -4.91
C GLU A 313 18.15 -8.51 -3.94
N SER A 314 17.15 -8.12 -3.13
CA SER A 314 16.61 -9.06 -2.14
C SER A 314 16.05 -10.26 -2.89
N GLN A 315 16.68 -11.43 -2.77
CA GLN A 315 16.16 -12.68 -3.31
C GLN A 315 14.93 -13.17 -2.54
N ASP A 316 14.60 -12.48 -1.44
CA ASP A 316 13.43 -12.82 -0.65
C ASP A 316 12.16 -12.33 -1.35
N SER A 317 11.34 -13.29 -1.78
CA SER A 317 9.99 -13.06 -2.28
C SER A 317 9.19 -12.30 -1.21
N THR A 318 8.78 -11.06 -1.52
CA THR A 318 7.97 -10.25 -0.61
C THR A 318 6.51 -10.27 -1.05
N VAL A 319 5.60 -10.18 -0.08
CA VAL A 319 4.18 -9.95 -0.39
C VAL A 319 4.08 -8.68 -1.22
N ILE A 320 3.43 -8.76 -2.38
CA ILE A 320 3.22 -7.62 -3.27
C ILE A 320 2.39 -6.57 -2.54
N ALA A 321 2.88 -5.34 -2.49
CA ALA A 321 2.20 -4.21 -1.87
C ALA A 321 2.56 -2.92 -2.61
N GLY A 322 1.65 -1.94 -2.58
CA GLY A 322 1.72 -0.66 -3.28
C GLY A 322 0.36 -0.27 -3.83
N THR A 323 0.29 0.84 -4.55
CA THR A 323 -0.95 1.39 -5.11
C THR A 323 -1.16 0.92 -6.55
N CYS A 324 -2.35 0.38 -6.85
CA CYS A 324 -2.73 -0.06 -8.20
C CYS A 324 -2.54 1.09 -9.22
N GLY A 325 -1.97 0.78 -10.36
CA GLY A 325 -1.61 1.73 -11.40
C GLY A 325 -0.18 2.24 -11.30
N TYR A 326 0.37 2.43 -10.11
CA TYR A 326 1.77 2.80 -9.90
C TYR A 326 2.68 1.59 -9.67
N LEU A 327 2.10 0.42 -9.46
CA LEU A 327 2.81 -0.79 -9.09
C LEU A 327 3.59 -1.37 -10.27
N ASP A 328 4.88 -1.62 -10.06
CA ASP A 328 5.79 -2.20 -11.05
C ASP A 328 5.30 -3.56 -11.56
N PRO A 329 5.05 -3.73 -12.88
CA PRO A 329 4.57 -5.00 -13.44
C PRO A 329 5.59 -6.14 -13.31
N GLU A 330 6.90 -5.85 -13.28
CA GLU A 330 7.91 -6.89 -13.06
C GLU A 330 7.93 -7.34 -11.60
N TYR A 331 7.82 -6.42 -10.65
CA TYR A 331 7.65 -6.74 -9.25
C TYR A 331 6.36 -7.56 -9.01
N CYS A 332 5.23 -7.20 -9.63
CA CYS A 332 3.99 -7.96 -9.56
C CYS A 332 4.15 -9.40 -10.07
N ARG A 333 4.95 -9.60 -11.13
CA ARG A 333 5.15 -10.91 -11.76
C ARG A 333 6.15 -11.78 -11.01
N THR A 334 7.22 -11.17 -10.50
CA THR A 334 8.38 -11.91 -9.92
C THR A 334 8.37 -11.95 -8.40
N SER A 335 7.57 -11.11 -7.75
CA SER A 335 7.58 -10.84 -6.30
C SER A 335 8.96 -10.35 -5.79
N ARG A 336 9.86 -9.92 -6.70
CA ARG A 336 11.18 -9.38 -6.38
C ARG A 336 11.11 -7.87 -6.37
N LEU A 337 11.30 -7.30 -5.19
CA LEU A 337 11.33 -5.86 -5.01
C LEU A 337 12.75 -5.33 -5.29
N ALA A 338 12.86 -4.26 -6.08
CA ALA A 338 14.12 -3.58 -6.39
C ALA A 338 13.93 -2.06 -6.39
N GLU A 339 15.01 -1.29 -6.31
CA GLU A 339 14.97 0.17 -6.46
C GLU A 339 14.32 0.62 -7.78
N LYS A 340 14.48 -0.19 -8.84
CA LYS A 340 13.86 0.02 -10.14
C LYS A 340 12.33 -0.05 -10.11
N SER A 341 11.74 -0.60 -9.06
CA SER A 341 10.28 -0.58 -8.86
C SER A 341 9.79 0.83 -8.48
N ASP A 342 10.54 1.58 -7.66
CA ASP A 342 10.24 2.99 -7.40
C ASP A 342 10.43 3.85 -8.64
N VAL A 343 11.42 3.53 -9.47
CA VAL A 343 11.64 4.22 -10.75
C VAL A 343 10.44 4.05 -11.69
N TYR A 344 9.86 2.84 -11.76
CA TYR A 344 8.63 2.61 -12.52
C TYR A 344 7.48 3.49 -12.01
N SER A 345 7.23 3.43 -10.71
CA SER A 345 6.16 4.22 -10.06
C SER A 345 6.37 5.73 -10.30
N TYR A 346 7.61 6.18 -10.25
CA TYR A 346 7.96 7.56 -10.54
C TYR A 346 7.73 7.93 -12.02
N GLY A 347 8.02 7.02 -12.96
CA GLY A 347 7.66 7.20 -14.37
C GLY A 347 6.17 7.43 -14.58
N VAL A 348 5.32 6.67 -13.85
CA VAL A 348 3.86 6.86 -13.87
C VAL A 348 3.46 8.23 -13.30
N VAL A 349 4.08 8.67 -12.20
CA VAL A 349 3.89 10.02 -11.64
C VAL A 349 4.22 11.11 -12.67
N LEU A 350 5.34 10.98 -13.38
CA LEU A 350 5.71 11.93 -14.44
C LEU A 350 4.65 11.97 -15.55
N LEU A 351 4.18 10.81 -16.01
CA LEU A 351 3.13 10.76 -17.04
C LEU A 351 1.84 11.43 -16.55
N GLU A 352 1.40 11.15 -15.32
CA GLU A 352 0.20 11.78 -14.73
C GLU A 352 0.33 13.31 -14.73
N MET A 353 1.50 13.84 -14.38
CA MET A 353 1.75 15.27 -14.32
C MET A 353 1.87 15.94 -15.68
N ILE A 354 2.54 15.28 -16.64
CA ILE A 354 2.73 15.82 -18.00
C ILE A 354 1.39 15.89 -18.72
N THR A 355 0.54 14.89 -18.51
CA THR A 355 -0.69 14.72 -19.29
C THR A 355 -1.94 15.25 -18.60
N ASN A 356 -1.89 15.42 -17.26
CA ASN A 356 -3.06 15.67 -16.40
C ASN A 356 -4.18 14.63 -16.57
N GLN A 357 -3.82 13.39 -16.94
CA GLN A 357 -4.74 12.28 -17.12
C GLN A 357 -4.66 11.31 -15.93
N PRO A 358 -5.77 10.65 -15.56
CA PRO A 358 -5.76 9.65 -14.51
C PRO A 358 -4.88 8.46 -14.90
N VAL A 359 -4.16 7.88 -13.94
CA VAL A 359 -3.26 6.74 -14.14
C VAL A 359 -3.96 5.53 -14.74
N ILE A 360 -5.19 5.29 -14.32
CA ILE A 360 -6.07 4.24 -14.87
C ILE A 360 -7.35 4.92 -15.37
N SER A 361 -7.62 4.81 -16.66
CA SER A 361 -8.88 5.19 -17.28
C SER A 361 -9.73 3.95 -17.57
N GLU A 362 -11.01 4.15 -17.98
CA GLU A 362 -11.88 3.04 -18.41
C GLU A 362 -11.31 2.21 -19.56
N LYS A 363 -10.40 2.77 -20.35
CA LYS A 363 -9.87 2.16 -21.57
C LYS A 363 -8.51 1.48 -21.38
N CYS A 364 -7.58 2.10 -20.62
CA CYS A 364 -6.23 1.59 -20.47
C CYS A 364 -5.43 2.29 -19.37
N HIS A 365 -4.25 1.78 -19.08
CA HIS A 365 -3.25 2.40 -18.24
C HIS A 365 -2.58 3.58 -18.95
N ILE A 366 -2.19 4.64 -18.21
CA ILE A 366 -1.61 5.88 -18.76
C ILE A 366 -0.38 5.62 -19.64
N ALA A 367 0.51 4.70 -19.25
CA ALA A 367 1.69 4.37 -20.05
C ALA A 367 1.34 3.70 -21.40
N GLU A 368 0.28 2.90 -21.45
CA GLU A 368 -0.22 2.32 -22.72
C GLU A 368 -0.83 3.39 -23.61
N TRP A 369 -1.60 4.28 -23.03
CA TRP A 369 -2.21 5.40 -23.76
C TRP A 369 -1.14 6.32 -24.34
N VAL A 370 -0.15 6.79 -23.53
CA VAL A 370 0.94 7.63 -24.00
C VAL A 370 1.76 6.90 -25.06
N GLY A 371 2.12 5.63 -24.83
CA GLY A 371 2.87 4.82 -25.82
C GLY A 371 2.14 4.66 -27.17
N SER A 372 0.82 4.59 -27.17
CA SER A 372 0.02 4.55 -28.40
C SER A 372 -0.03 5.91 -29.11
N THR A 373 -0.09 6.99 -28.34
CA THR A 373 -0.14 8.37 -28.85
C THR A 373 1.21 8.81 -29.42
N LEU A 374 2.32 8.46 -28.77
CA LEU A 374 3.68 8.70 -29.26
C LEU A 374 3.92 8.14 -30.69
N LYS A 375 3.32 6.99 -31.00
CA LYS A 375 3.41 6.39 -32.34
C LYS A 375 2.78 7.25 -33.44
N ARG A 376 1.89 8.18 -33.08
CA ARG A 376 1.28 9.13 -34.02
C ARG A 376 2.14 10.35 -34.28
N GLY A 377 3.16 10.59 -33.43
CA GLY A 377 4.16 11.65 -33.63
C GLY A 377 3.70 13.06 -33.26
N ASP A 378 2.60 13.20 -32.53
CA ASP A 378 2.08 14.50 -32.06
C ASP A 378 2.15 14.60 -30.54
N ILE A 379 3.08 15.44 -30.04
CA ILE A 379 3.27 15.68 -28.62
C ILE A 379 2.11 16.47 -28.01
N THR A 380 1.42 17.28 -28.80
CA THR A 380 0.34 18.14 -28.30
C THR A 380 -0.86 17.35 -27.80
N GLU A 381 -1.08 16.14 -28.34
CA GLU A 381 -2.12 15.22 -27.85
C GLU A 381 -1.79 14.61 -26.49
N ILE A 382 -0.50 14.63 -26.07
CA ILE A 382 -0.01 14.04 -24.83
C ILE A 382 0.01 15.09 -23.72
N MET A 383 0.46 16.29 -24.02
CA MET A 383 0.64 17.37 -23.04
C MET A 383 -0.69 17.83 -22.45
N ASP A 384 -0.66 18.24 -21.16
CA ASP A 384 -1.82 18.84 -20.49
C ASP A 384 -2.35 20.03 -21.31
N PRO A 385 -3.61 20.00 -21.78
CA PRO A 385 -4.22 21.10 -22.52
C PRO A 385 -4.20 22.44 -21.79
N ASN A 386 -4.16 22.43 -20.45
CA ASN A 386 -4.09 23.65 -19.63
C ASN A 386 -2.79 24.41 -19.79
N LEU A 387 -1.74 23.78 -20.30
CA LEU A 387 -0.48 24.44 -20.62
C LEU A 387 -0.59 25.37 -21.85
N GLY A 388 -1.66 25.24 -22.66
CA GLY A 388 -1.92 26.11 -23.80
C GLY A 388 -0.76 26.21 -24.81
N GLY A 389 0.10 25.18 -24.91
CA GLY A 389 1.32 25.21 -25.74
C GLY A 389 2.48 26.03 -25.15
N ALA A 390 2.36 26.49 -23.90
CA ALA A 390 3.40 27.31 -23.24
C ALA A 390 4.58 26.46 -22.73
N TYR A 391 5.17 25.62 -23.57
CA TYR A 391 6.33 24.78 -23.28
C TYR A 391 7.30 24.71 -24.50
N ASP A 392 8.55 24.35 -24.24
CA ASP A 392 9.50 24.02 -25.32
C ASP A 392 9.22 22.60 -25.84
N SER A 393 9.04 22.43 -27.12
CA SER A 393 8.67 21.15 -27.72
C SER A 393 9.76 20.09 -27.52
N ASN A 394 11.06 20.47 -27.51
CA ASN A 394 12.14 19.50 -27.30
C ASN A 394 12.19 19.03 -25.85
N SER A 395 12.01 19.96 -24.90
CA SER A 395 11.96 19.60 -23.47
C SER A 395 10.73 18.72 -23.16
N ALA A 396 9.59 18.99 -23.79
CA ALA A 396 8.38 18.17 -23.66
C ALA A 396 8.61 16.75 -24.19
N TRP A 397 9.18 16.58 -25.38
CA TRP A 397 9.53 15.27 -25.94
C TRP A 397 10.47 14.51 -25.03
N ARG A 398 11.57 15.13 -24.57
CA ARG A 398 12.54 14.51 -23.65
C ARG A 398 11.89 14.08 -22.34
N ALA A 399 11.01 14.91 -21.76
CA ALA A 399 10.32 14.60 -20.52
C ALA A 399 9.38 13.39 -20.67
N VAL A 400 8.64 13.30 -21.78
CA VAL A 400 7.73 12.17 -22.07
C VAL A 400 8.55 10.89 -22.35
N GLU A 401 9.63 10.96 -23.13
CA GLU A 401 10.51 9.82 -23.40
C GLU A 401 11.16 9.29 -22.11
N LEU A 402 11.62 10.20 -21.24
CA LEU A 402 12.16 9.85 -19.93
C LEU A 402 11.10 9.14 -19.06
N ALA A 403 9.90 9.70 -18.98
CA ALA A 403 8.80 9.10 -18.21
C ALA A 403 8.45 7.70 -18.72
N MET A 404 8.39 7.51 -20.03
CA MET A 404 8.16 6.21 -20.66
C MET A 404 9.34 5.23 -20.44
N SER A 405 10.57 5.71 -20.43
CA SER A 405 11.75 4.91 -20.10
C SER A 405 11.74 4.44 -18.65
N CYS A 406 11.32 5.30 -17.72
CA CYS A 406 11.10 4.92 -16.32
C CYS A 406 9.99 3.87 -16.19
N ALA A 407 8.91 4.01 -16.95
CA ALA A 407 7.75 3.10 -16.95
C ALA A 407 7.92 1.87 -17.87
N ASP A 408 9.15 1.53 -18.30
CA ASP A 408 9.41 0.31 -19.09
C ASP A 408 9.02 -0.94 -18.29
N PRO A 409 8.32 -1.91 -18.91
CA PRO A 409 7.94 -3.17 -18.24
C PRO A 409 9.11 -3.98 -17.68
N PHE A 410 10.32 -3.78 -18.21
CA PHE A 410 11.53 -4.51 -17.79
C PHE A 410 12.45 -3.60 -16.96
N SER A 411 12.71 -3.96 -15.71
CA SER A 411 13.54 -3.17 -14.77
C SER A 411 14.95 -2.88 -15.29
N SER A 412 15.52 -3.80 -16.05
CA SER A 412 16.87 -3.67 -16.65
C SER A 412 16.98 -2.54 -17.68
N LYS A 413 15.87 -2.09 -18.26
CA LYS A 413 15.84 -1.00 -19.24
C LYS A 413 15.59 0.35 -18.60
N ARG A 414 15.12 0.38 -17.35
CA ARG A 414 14.81 1.62 -16.64
C ARG A 414 16.08 2.34 -16.24
N PRO A 415 16.13 3.69 -16.30
CA PRO A 415 17.24 4.46 -15.79
C PRO A 415 17.37 4.32 -14.26
N THR A 416 18.50 4.77 -13.70
CA THR A 416 18.65 5.01 -12.25
C THR A 416 18.04 6.37 -11.90
N MET A 417 17.73 6.62 -10.60
CA MET A 417 17.23 7.93 -10.17
C MET A 417 18.24 9.06 -10.47
N SER A 418 19.55 8.81 -10.36
CA SER A 418 20.58 9.80 -10.73
C SER A 418 20.50 10.19 -12.19
N GLN A 419 20.29 9.22 -13.09
CA GLN A 419 20.09 9.49 -14.53
C GLN A 419 18.80 10.28 -14.77
N VAL A 420 17.71 9.92 -14.11
CA VAL A 420 16.43 10.63 -14.18
C VAL A 420 16.59 12.09 -13.75
N ILE A 421 17.30 12.35 -12.65
CA ILE A 421 17.58 13.71 -12.16
C ILE A 421 18.38 14.51 -13.17
N SER A 422 19.41 13.90 -13.78
CA SER A 422 20.25 14.56 -14.79
C SER A 422 19.43 14.98 -16.02
N GLU A 423 18.62 14.07 -16.57
CA GLU A 423 17.77 14.33 -17.73
C GLU A 423 16.72 15.43 -17.46
N LEU A 424 16.08 15.40 -16.28
CA LEU A 424 15.11 16.45 -15.93
C LEU A 424 15.76 17.81 -15.70
N LYS A 425 17.00 17.86 -15.19
CA LYS A 425 17.76 19.12 -15.12
C LYS A 425 17.98 19.72 -16.50
N GLU A 426 18.31 18.91 -17.50
CA GLU A 426 18.47 19.39 -18.88
C GLU A 426 17.15 19.88 -19.49
N CYS A 427 16.02 19.18 -19.24
CA CYS A 427 14.70 19.67 -19.66
C CYS A 427 14.41 21.08 -19.08
N ILE A 428 14.72 21.29 -17.78
CA ILE A 428 14.53 22.58 -17.12
C ILE A 428 15.44 23.68 -17.74
N VAL A 429 16.68 23.35 -18.10
CA VAL A 429 17.59 24.32 -18.79
C VAL A 429 17.00 24.76 -20.14
N CYS A 430 16.42 23.81 -20.91
CA CYS A 430 15.76 24.14 -22.17
C CYS A 430 14.56 25.08 -21.97
N GLU A 431 13.68 24.78 -20.95
CA GLU A 431 12.54 25.64 -20.65
C GLU A 431 12.95 27.04 -20.17
N ASN A 432 13.96 27.15 -19.31
CA ASN A 432 14.48 28.45 -18.88
C ASN A 432 15.06 29.26 -20.04
N SER A 433 15.73 28.61 -20.99
CA SER A 433 16.26 29.27 -22.20
C SER A 433 15.13 29.81 -23.07
N ARG A 434 14.01 29.06 -23.20
CA ARG A 434 12.81 29.51 -23.91
C ARG A 434 12.19 30.75 -23.24
N MET A 435 12.04 30.71 -21.90
CA MET A 435 11.49 31.84 -21.16
C MET A 435 12.32 33.11 -21.29
N ASN A 436 13.65 33.00 -21.27
CA ASN A 436 14.56 34.13 -21.45
C ASN A 436 14.53 34.70 -22.87
N ASN A 437 14.35 33.84 -23.88
CA ASN A 437 14.26 34.29 -25.29
C ASN A 437 12.92 34.95 -25.63
N ASN A 438 11.82 34.58 -24.95
CA ASN A 438 10.49 35.16 -25.11
C ASN A 438 10.25 36.39 -24.21
N GLY A 439 11.14 36.68 -23.26
CA GLY A 439 11.04 37.73 -22.26
C GLY A 439 11.73 39.02 -22.64
N GLY A 440 11.43 39.54 -23.83
CA GLY A 440 11.73 40.95 -24.16
C GLY A 440 10.58 41.84 -23.71
N ILE A 441 10.22 41.90 -22.42
CA ILE A 441 9.54 43.00 -21.71
C ILE A 441 9.16 42.48 -20.29
N GLU A 442 9.74 43.21 -19.28
CA GLU A 442 9.50 43.12 -17.82
C GLU A 442 10.03 41.90 -17.07
N SER A 443 11.26 42.13 -16.59
CA SER A 443 11.95 41.29 -15.59
C SER A 443 11.35 41.40 -14.20
N GLN A 444 10.76 40.36 -13.70
CA GLN A 444 10.92 40.02 -12.26
C GLN A 444 11.80 38.77 -12.20
N GLN A 445 13.04 38.98 -11.81
CA GLN A 445 14.03 37.92 -11.58
C GLN A 445 13.56 37.03 -10.43
N VAL A 446 13.03 35.85 -10.76
CA VAL A 446 13.10 34.70 -9.85
C VAL A 446 14.47 34.06 -10.06
N SER A 447 15.44 34.51 -9.29
CA SER A 447 16.79 33.92 -9.23
C SER A 447 16.69 32.54 -8.59
N ILE A 448 16.65 31.49 -9.41
CA ILE A 448 16.86 30.11 -8.93
C ILE A 448 18.36 29.94 -8.68
N VAL A 449 18.80 30.15 -7.45
CA VAL A 449 20.17 29.86 -7.00
C VAL A 449 20.35 28.34 -7.06
N LEU A 450 21.10 27.87 -8.04
CA LEU A 450 21.65 26.51 -8.07
C LEU A 450 22.79 26.44 -7.04
N ASP A 451 22.46 26.05 -5.82
CA ASP A 451 23.47 25.72 -4.82
C ASP A 451 24.08 24.33 -5.18
N THR A 452 25.26 24.37 -5.78
CA THR A 452 26.02 23.20 -6.23
C THR A 452 27.01 22.68 -5.20
N SER A 453 26.86 23.07 -3.92
CA SER A 453 27.79 22.69 -2.87
C SER A 453 27.12 21.99 -1.69
N VAL A 454 26.81 20.70 -1.81
CA VAL A 454 26.83 19.79 -0.65
C VAL A 454 27.34 18.41 -1.13
N GLY A 455 28.61 18.20 -0.92
CA GLY A 455 29.19 16.86 -0.91
C GLY A 455 28.68 16.07 0.32
N PRO A 456 28.74 14.74 0.31
CA PRO A 456 28.20 13.92 1.39
C PRO A 456 29.04 14.08 2.65
N GLY A 457 28.61 14.98 3.54
CA GLY A 457 29.14 15.11 4.90
C GLY A 457 28.45 14.12 5.81
N ALA A 458 29.14 13.01 6.10
CA ALA A 458 28.78 12.11 7.19
C ALA A 458 28.99 12.84 8.55
N ARG A 459 27.92 12.92 9.34
CA ARG A 459 28.00 12.96 10.81
C ARG A 459 26.80 12.28 11.42
#